data_d2c9c142c823349bee13fbe26ee468e2
#
_entry.id   d2c9c142c823349bee13fbe26ee468e2
#
_cell.length_a   1.000
_cell.length_b   1.000
_cell.length_c   1.000
_cell.angle_alpha   90.00
_cell.angle_beta   90.00
_cell.angle_gamma   90.00
#
_symmetry.space_group_name_H-M   'P 1'
#
loop_
_entity.id
_entity.type
_entity.pdbx_description
1 polymer ?
#
loop_
_entity_poly.entity_id
_entity_poly.type
_entity_poly.pdbx_seq_one_letter_code
_entity_poly.pdbx_strand_id
1 'polypeptide(L)'
;MHGITVVVETRGALTYVGRFDMEDESGVHLLNVGVHDAAAGGSRDDYVHRSAKFGVRAERPHLVVPRQDVLRIRKLADVEP
;
A
#
# COMPACT_ATOMS: atom_id res chain seq x y z
N MET A 1 -5.10 -13.15 3.31
CA MET A 1 -3.89 -12.32 3.07
C MET A 1 -3.19 -11.85 4.35
N HIS A 2 -3.63 -12.27 5.50
CA HIS A 2 -2.99 -11.88 6.76
C HIS A 2 -1.48 -12.14 6.73
N GLY A 3 -0.68 -11.13 7.11
CA GLY A 3 0.77 -11.25 7.15
C GLY A 3 1.49 -11.07 5.82
N ILE A 4 0.76 -10.90 4.73
CA ILE A 4 1.35 -10.70 3.39
C ILE A 4 1.49 -9.21 3.11
N THR A 5 2.60 -8.81 2.52
CA THR A 5 2.78 -7.42 2.09
C THR A 5 1.98 -7.17 0.83
N VAL A 6 1.15 -6.13 0.88
CA VAL A 6 0.26 -5.77 -0.22
C VAL A 6 0.48 -4.32 -0.66
N VAL A 7 0.07 -4.05 -1.89
CA VAL A 7 -0.02 -2.69 -2.44
C VAL A 7 -1.48 -2.31 -2.47
N VAL A 8 -1.83 -1.21 -1.81
CA VAL A 8 -3.18 -0.67 -1.83
C VAL A 8 -3.16 0.62 -2.64
N GLU A 9 -3.73 0.56 -3.83
CA GLU A 9 -3.87 1.73 -4.70
C GLU A 9 -5.21 2.38 -4.39
N THR A 10 -5.19 3.68 -4.16
CA THR A 10 -6.41 4.42 -3.86
C THR A 10 -6.93 5.15 -5.09
N ARG A 11 -8.16 5.63 -4.98
CA ARG A 11 -8.79 6.42 -6.06
C ARG A 11 -8.17 7.81 -6.18
N GLY A 12 -7.46 8.26 -5.13
CA GLY A 12 -6.73 9.52 -5.14
C GLY A 12 -5.25 9.35 -5.44
N ALA A 13 -4.45 10.28 -4.97
CA ALA A 13 -3.00 10.30 -5.22
C ALA A 13 -2.21 9.36 -4.31
N LEU A 14 -2.81 8.84 -3.25
CA LEU A 14 -2.10 8.04 -2.26
C LEU A 14 -2.02 6.57 -2.65
N THR A 15 -0.87 5.98 -2.39
CA THR A 15 -0.63 4.54 -2.54
C THR A 15 0.07 4.07 -1.27
N TYR A 16 -0.35 2.91 -0.77
CA TYR A 16 0.21 2.34 0.44
C TYR A 16 0.82 0.98 0.16
N VAL A 17 1.97 0.71 0.75
CA VAL A 17 2.57 -0.63 0.72
C VAL A 17 2.82 -1.03 2.16
N GLY A 18 2.20 -2.12 2.59
CA GLY A 18 2.33 -2.57 3.97
C GLY A 18 1.82 -3.99 4.13
N ARG A 19 1.96 -4.50 5.36
CA ARG A 19 1.50 -5.84 5.66
C ARG A 19 0.00 -5.84 5.90
N PHE A 20 -0.72 -6.71 5.19
CA PHE A 20 -2.14 -6.87 5.39
C PHE A 20 -2.41 -7.49 6.77
N ASP A 21 -3.20 -6.82 7.59
CA ASP A 21 -3.60 -7.31 8.90
C ASP A 21 -5.01 -7.91 8.84
N MET A 22 -6.00 -7.06 8.55
CA MET A 22 -7.38 -7.50 8.46
C MET A 22 -8.20 -6.49 7.66
N GLU A 23 -9.41 -6.88 7.34
CA GLU A 23 -10.39 -5.97 6.75
C GLU A 23 -11.68 -6.06 7.57
N ASP A 24 -12.26 -4.90 7.90
CA ASP A 24 -13.52 -4.81 8.62
C ASP A 24 -14.35 -3.65 8.08
N GLU A 25 -15.37 -3.23 8.82
CA GLU A 25 -16.25 -2.11 8.39
C GLU A 25 -15.50 -0.79 8.29
N SER A 26 -14.41 -0.60 9.02
CA SER A 26 -13.58 0.61 8.94
C SER A 26 -12.77 0.67 7.65
N GLY A 27 -12.44 -0.49 7.08
CA GLY A 27 -11.65 -0.60 5.89
C GLY A 27 -10.54 -1.63 5.99
N VAL A 28 -9.47 -1.40 5.24
CA VAL A 28 -8.31 -2.29 5.17
C VAL A 28 -7.26 -1.83 6.17
N HIS A 29 -6.92 -2.72 7.11
CA HIS A 29 -5.90 -2.46 8.14
C HIS A 29 -4.55 -2.95 7.67
N LEU A 30 -3.56 -2.06 7.68
CA LEU A 30 -2.19 -2.36 7.28
C LEU A 30 -1.24 -2.08 8.43
N LEU A 31 -0.15 -2.85 8.48
CA LEU A 31 0.93 -2.70 9.45
C LEU A 31 2.23 -2.35 8.74
N ASN A 32 3.06 -1.52 9.38
CA ASN A 32 4.37 -1.12 8.88
C ASN A 32 4.27 -0.57 7.45
N VAL A 33 3.56 0.54 7.32
CA VAL A 33 3.07 1.04 6.04
C VAL A 33 3.99 2.13 5.48
N GLY A 34 4.40 1.96 4.23
CA GLY A 34 4.98 3.02 3.43
C GLY A 34 3.87 3.76 2.69
N VAL A 35 4.04 5.06 2.54
CA VAL A 35 3.05 5.94 1.90
C VAL A 35 3.70 6.71 0.76
N HIS A 36 3.03 6.70 -0.39
CA HIS A 36 3.43 7.51 -1.54
C HIS A 36 2.30 8.45 -1.92
N ASP A 37 2.64 9.71 -2.14
CA ASP A 37 1.71 10.72 -2.61
C ASP A 37 2.15 11.19 -3.99
N ALA A 38 1.44 10.78 -5.03
CA ALA A 38 1.76 11.14 -6.41
C ALA A 38 1.61 12.64 -6.67
N ALA A 39 0.81 13.33 -5.86
CA ALA A 39 0.66 14.78 -5.97
C ALA A 39 1.91 15.53 -5.49
N ALA A 40 2.72 14.89 -4.64
CA ALA A 40 3.96 15.48 -4.14
C ALA A 40 5.15 15.19 -5.07
N GLY A 41 4.99 14.28 -6.03
CA GLY A 41 6.02 13.95 -7.02
C GLY A 41 6.24 12.46 -7.16
N GLY A 42 6.69 12.04 -8.34
CA GLY A 42 6.93 10.65 -8.66
C GLY A 42 5.67 9.87 -9.00
N SER A 43 5.82 8.86 -9.83
CA SER A 43 4.67 8.06 -10.25
C SER A 43 4.38 6.94 -9.25
N ARG A 44 3.12 6.53 -9.22
CA ARG A 44 2.68 5.36 -8.44
C ARG A 44 3.45 4.10 -8.87
N ASP A 45 3.59 3.90 -10.18
CA ASP A 45 4.28 2.73 -10.70
C ASP A 45 5.74 2.67 -10.26
N ASP A 46 6.43 3.79 -10.30
CA ASP A 46 7.82 3.86 -9.83
C ASP A 46 7.92 3.48 -8.35
N TYR A 47 7.03 4.05 -7.53
CA TYR A 47 7.01 3.74 -6.10
C TYR A 47 6.79 2.26 -5.84
N VAL A 48 5.81 1.66 -6.54
CA VAL A 48 5.47 0.25 -6.38
C VAL A 48 6.63 -0.64 -6.82
N HIS A 49 7.25 -0.35 -7.97
CA HIS A 49 8.39 -1.11 -8.48
C HIS A 49 9.60 -1.02 -7.54
N ARG A 50 9.86 0.16 -6.98
CA ARG A 50 10.96 0.36 -6.05
C ARG A 50 10.71 -0.37 -4.73
N SER A 51 9.48 -0.41 -4.27
CA SER A 51 9.10 -1.18 -3.10
C SER A 51 9.29 -2.68 -3.33
N ALA A 52 8.96 -3.18 -4.52
CA ALA A 52 9.15 -4.57 -4.87
C ALA A 52 10.64 -4.94 -4.95
N LYS A 53 11.48 -4.02 -5.41
CA LYS A 53 12.90 -4.26 -5.61
C LYS A 53 13.72 -4.08 -4.34
N PHE A 54 13.44 -3.03 -3.58
CA PHE A 54 14.28 -2.61 -2.44
C PHE A 54 13.62 -2.79 -1.08
N GLY A 55 12.35 -3.20 -1.04
CA GLY A 55 11.59 -3.32 0.19
C GLY A 55 10.82 -2.07 0.54
N VAL A 56 9.98 -2.20 1.56
CA VAL A 56 9.08 -1.15 2.00
C VAL A 56 9.78 -0.26 3.03
N ARG A 57 9.70 1.05 2.82
CA ARG A 57 10.14 2.01 3.81
C ARG A 57 8.95 2.39 4.67
N ALA A 58 8.83 1.74 5.83
CA ALA A 58 7.69 1.94 6.71
C ALA A 58 7.74 3.31 7.38
N GLU A 59 6.65 4.07 7.25
CA GLU A 59 6.50 5.39 7.87
C GLU A 59 5.44 5.38 8.96
N ARG A 60 4.52 4.42 8.89
CA ARG A 60 3.42 4.29 9.85
C ARG A 60 3.38 2.87 10.40
N PRO A 61 3.26 2.70 11.73
CA PRO A 61 3.14 1.35 12.30
C PRO A 61 1.79 0.70 11.99
N HIS A 62 0.75 1.50 11.88
CA HIS A 62 -0.61 1.03 11.60
C HIS A 62 -1.37 2.11 10.83
N LEU A 63 -2.15 1.68 9.82
CA LEU A 63 -2.96 2.59 9.03
C LEU A 63 -4.19 1.85 8.53
N VAL A 64 -5.33 2.53 8.54
CA VAL A 64 -6.59 2.00 8.02
C VAL A 64 -6.95 2.77 6.76
N VAL A 65 -7.14 2.05 5.66
CA VAL A 65 -7.58 2.65 4.40
C VAL A 65 -9.09 2.42 4.27
N PRO A 66 -9.91 3.48 4.27
CA PRO A 66 -11.34 3.32 4.12
C PRO A 66 -11.67 2.55 2.84
N ARG A 67 -12.64 1.66 2.93
CA ARG A 67 -12.95 0.75 1.82
C ARG A 67 -13.32 1.50 0.55
N GLN A 68 -14.05 2.61 0.65
CA GLN A 68 -14.45 3.41 -0.50
C GLN A 68 -13.28 4.07 -1.22
N ASP A 69 -12.14 4.20 -0.55
CA ASP A 69 -10.94 4.81 -1.15
C ASP A 69 -10.10 3.78 -1.91
N VAL A 70 -10.34 2.50 -1.68
CA VAL A 70 -9.54 1.43 -2.28
C VAL A 70 -9.94 1.24 -3.74
N LEU A 71 -8.96 1.41 -4.64
CA LEU A 71 -9.14 1.13 -6.05
C LEU A 71 -8.75 -0.32 -6.34
N ARG A 72 -7.62 -0.76 -5.81
CA ARG A 72 -7.10 -2.11 -6.05
C ARG A 72 -6.14 -2.52 -4.94
N ILE A 73 -6.19 -3.79 -4.58
CA ILE A 73 -5.21 -4.42 -3.68
C ILE A 73 -4.55 -5.56 -4.44
N ARG A 74 -3.22 -5.63 -4.38
CA ARG A 74 -2.46 -6.75 -4.95
C ARG A 74 -1.26 -7.06 -4.07
N LYS A 75 -0.75 -8.29 -4.20
CA LYS A 75 0.44 -8.69 -3.43
C LYS A 75 1.68 -8.00 -4.01
N LEU A 76 2.53 -7.48 -3.13
CA LEU A 76 3.79 -6.90 -3.57
C LEU A 76 4.65 -7.92 -4.30
N ALA A 77 4.61 -9.17 -3.86
CA ALA A 77 5.37 -10.27 -4.48
C ALA A 77 4.98 -10.51 -5.94
N ASP A 78 3.78 -10.09 -6.36
CA ASP A 78 3.33 -10.26 -7.74
C ASP A 78 3.77 -9.10 -8.64
N VAL A 79 4.40 -8.08 -8.07
CA VAL A 79 4.90 -6.92 -8.82
C VAL A 79 6.31 -7.23 -9.31
N GLU A 80 6.55 -7.08 -10.60
CA GLU A 80 7.90 -7.23 -11.15
C GLU A 80 8.72 -5.99 -10.81
N PRO A 81 9.91 -6.17 -10.21
CA PRO A 81 10.77 -5.05 -9.87
C PRO A 81 11.40 -4.36 -11.09
#